data_e054b018032cf4ccf1a11845a362a37e
#
_entry.id   e054b018032cf4ccf1a11845a362a37e
#
_cell.length_a   1.000
_cell.length_b   1.000
_cell.length_c   1.000
_cell.angle_alpha   90.00
_cell.angle_beta   90.00
_cell.angle_gamma   90.00
#
_symmetry.space_group_name_H-M   'P 1'
#
loop_
_entity.id
_entity.type
_entity.pdbx_description
1 polymer ?
#
loop_
_entity_poly.entity_id
_entity_poly.type
_entity_poly.pdbx_seq_one_letter_code
_entity_poly.pdbx_strand_id
1 'polypeptide(L)'
;MKKYASYACILAAAACWGCIGLFNRPLLNAGIAPENLVVIRNLGGLAVLALFFLCTDRSVFKMKAKHLPIFIATGIISVVLFTLCYFNAQKLCSISVSVILLYTAPAMVVLMSALVFKEKITGKKLLALALALLGCALVTGVFTGGLSLTTKGMLFGLGAAFFYALYSIFAPFGLRHYSPLAVVFWTFVF
;
A
#
# COMPACT_ATOMS: atom_id res chain seq x y z
N MET A 1 2.53 27.19 -8.96
CA MET A 1 3.59 26.24 -9.33
C MET A 1 3.60 24.98 -8.43
N LYS A 2 3.56 25.07 -7.08
CA LYS A 2 3.60 23.89 -6.17
C LYS A 2 2.48 22.85 -6.41
N LYS A 3 1.25 23.29 -6.77
CA LYS A 3 0.10 22.44 -6.99
C LYS A 3 0.27 21.49 -8.20
N TYR A 4 0.79 22.00 -9.32
CA TYR A 4 1.04 21.18 -10.52
C TYR A 4 2.19 20.20 -10.30
N ALA A 5 3.22 20.58 -9.55
CA ALA A 5 4.31 19.66 -9.19
C ALA A 5 3.80 18.47 -8.35
N SER A 6 2.85 18.71 -7.42
CA SER A 6 2.25 17.62 -6.64
C SER A 6 1.46 16.64 -7.51
N TYR A 7 0.68 17.14 -8.48
CA TYR A 7 -0.03 16.26 -9.42
C TYR A 7 0.94 15.46 -10.31
N ALA A 8 2.01 16.11 -10.79
CA ALA A 8 3.04 15.41 -11.59
C ALA A 8 3.72 14.29 -10.78
N CYS A 9 4.02 14.53 -9.49
CA CYS A 9 4.57 13.49 -8.61
C CYS A 9 3.60 12.33 -8.41
N ILE A 10 2.29 12.59 -8.26
CA ILE A 10 1.27 11.54 -8.11
C ILE A 10 1.18 10.71 -9.39
N LEU A 11 1.16 11.35 -10.56
CA LEU A 11 1.13 10.65 -11.85
C LEU A 11 2.41 9.81 -12.08
N ALA A 12 3.58 10.36 -11.76
CA ALA A 12 4.83 9.62 -11.84
C ALA A 12 4.85 8.41 -10.91
N ALA A 13 4.39 8.56 -9.66
CA ALA A 13 4.26 7.46 -8.72
C ALA A 13 3.29 6.38 -9.24
N ALA A 14 2.14 6.77 -9.77
CA ALA A 14 1.16 5.84 -10.34
C ALA A 14 1.74 5.07 -11.54
N ALA A 15 2.49 5.75 -12.43
CA ALA A 15 3.18 5.12 -13.56
C ALA A 15 4.25 4.12 -13.09
N CYS A 16 5.08 4.50 -12.10
CA CYS A 16 6.06 3.59 -11.50
C CYS A 16 5.41 2.35 -10.89
N TRP A 17 4.28 2.52 -10.18
CA TRP A 17 3.52 1.40 -9.62
C TRP A 17 2.92 0.51 -10.70
N GLY A 18 2.41 1.08 -11.80
CA GLY A 18 1.92 0.33 -12.95
C GLY A 18 3.00 -0.53 -13.62
N CYS A 19 4.23 -0.04 -13.64
CA CYS A 19 5.38 -0.78 -14.20
C CYS A 19 5.84 -1.97 -13.35
N ILE A 20 5.47 -2.05 -12.05
CA ILE A 20 5.91 -3.15 -11.17
C ILE A 20 5.57 -4.52 -11.76
N GLY A 21 4.38 -4.67 -12.36
CA GLY A 21 3.95 -5.93 -12.99
C GLY A 21 4.86 -6.38 -14.13
N LEU A 22 5.44 -5.44 -14.88
CA LEU A 22 6.36 -5.75 -15.99
C LEU A 22 7.67 -6.36 -15.48
N PHE A 23 8.15 -5.92 -14.33
CA PHE A 23 9.38 -6.45 -13.71
C PHE A 23 9.12 -7.73 -12.92
N ASN A 24 7.97 -7.83 -12.25
CA ASN A 24 7.64 -9.01 -11.43
C ASN A 24 7.35 -10.26 -12.26
N ARG A 25 6.66 -10.12 -13.42
CA ARG A 25 6.30 -11.27 -14.27
C ARG A 25 7.49 -12.13 -14.69
N PRO A 26 8.59 -11.59 -15.25
CA PRO A 26 9.75 -12.40 -15.61
C PRO A 26 10.38 -13.14 -14.44
N LEU A 27 10.42 -12.51 -13.26
CA LEU A 27 11.01 -13.07 -12.05
C LEU A 27 10.14 -14.22 -11.48
N LEU A 28 8.82 -14.04 -11.49
CA LEU A 28 7.88 -15.11 -11.12
C LEU A 28 7.95 -16.29 -12.09
N ASN A 29 8.06 -16.03 -13.40
CA ASN A 29 8.23 -17.06 -14.41
C ASN A 29 9.57 -17.79 -14.30
N ALA A 30 10.61 -17.14 -13.77
CA ALA A 30 11.88 -17.76 -13.43
C ALA A 30 11.84 -18.61 -12.14
N GLY A 31 10.66 -18.75 -11.50
CA GLY A 31 10.46 -19.58 -10.33
C GLY A 31 10.75 -18.90 -9.00
N ILE A 32 10.95 -17.58 -8.98
CA ILE A 32 11.14 -16.85 -7.72
C ILE A 32 9.80 -16.74 -7.00
N ALA A 33 9.74 -17.21 -5.75
CA ALA A 33 8.53 -17.13 -4.95
C ALA A 33 8.14 -15.65 -4.69
N PRO A 34 6.82 -15.33 -4.70
CA PRO A 34 6.33 -13.96 -4.47
C PRO A 34 6.83 -13.34 -3.18
N GLU A 35 6.97 -14.15 -2.12
CA GLU A 35 7.49 -13.72 -0.82
C GLU A 35 8.93 -13.19 -0.93
N ASN A 36 9.79 -13.87 -1.70
CA ASN A 36 11.16 -13.46 -1.95
C ASN A 36 11.23 -12.15 -2.73
N LEU A 37 10.32 -11.93 -3.69
CA LEU A 37 10.25 -10.67 -4.43
C LEU A 37 9.94 -9.49 -3.51
N VAL A 38 9.07 -9.67 -2.52
CA VAL A 38 8.78 -8.62 -1.53
C VAL A 38 9.99 -8.30 -0.69
N VAL A 39 10.71 -9.33 -0.21
CA VAL A 39 11.94 -9.14 0.57
C VAL A 39 12.99 -8.39 -0.26
N ILE A 40 13.24 -8.84 -1.50
CA ILE A 40 14.20 -8.20 -2.40
C ILE A 40 13.81 -6.74 -2.66
N ARG A 41 12.53 -6.48 -2.95
CA ARG A 41 12.01 -5.12 -3.18
C ARG A 41 12.18 -4.22 -1.96
N ASN A 42 11.83 -4.70 -0.78
CA ASN A 42 11.90 -3.91 0.44
C ASN A 42 13.35 -3.65 0.85
N LEU A 43 14.22 -4.66 0.80
CA LEU A 43 15.65 -4.49 1.08
C LEU A 43 16.32 -3.60 0.04
N GLY A 44 16.00 -3.77 -1.26
CA GLY A 44 16.51 -2.91 -2.32
C GLY A 44 16.05 -1.45 -2.14
N GLY A 45 14.78 -1.22 -1.85
CA GLY A 45 14.25 0.10 -1.56
C GLY A 45 14.89 0.74 -0.32
N LEU A 46 15.08 -0.05 0.75
CA LEU A 46 15.76 0.39 1.96
C LEU A 46 17.23 0.76 1.67
N ALA A 47 17.96 -0.06 0.90
CA ALA A 47 19.36 0.21 0.54
C ALA A 47 19.48 1.51 -0.28
N VAL A 48 18.61 1.70 -1.29
CA VAL A 48 18.60 2.92 -2.11
C VAL A 48 18.30 4.15 -1.26
N LEU A 49 17.29 4.09 -0.38
CA LEU A 49 16.96 5.19 0.52
C LEU A 49 18.08 5.46 1.53
N ALA A 50 18.73 4.42 2.07
CA ALA A 50 19.84 4.56 2.97
C ALA A 50 21.02 5.26 2.29
N LEU A 51 21.40 4.84 1.09
CA LEU A 51 22.45 5.48 0.30
C LEU A 51 22.11 6.94 -0.01
N PHE A 52 20.87 7.20 -0.44
CA PHE A 52 20.41 8.56 -0.70
C PHE A 52 20.54 9.47 0.53
N PHE A 53 20.12 8.99 1.72
CA PHE A 53 20.22 9.76 2.95
C PHE A 53 21.64 9.89 3.47
N LEU A 54 22.51 8.92 3.25
CA LEU A 54 23.92 9.05 3.58
C LEU A 54 24.60 10.19 2.80
N CYS A 55 24.15 10.43 1.57
CA CYS A 55 24.68 11.49 0.70
C CYS A 55 23.99 12.85 0.88
N THR A 56 22.70 12.87 1.33
CA THR A 56 21.89 14.11 1.37
C THR A 56 21.65 14.61 2.80
N ASP A 57 21.05 13.78 3.65
CA ASP A 57 20.62 14.19 5.00
C ASP A 57 20.72 13.03 6.00
N ARG A 58 21.82 12.97 6.70
CA ARG A 58 22.07 11.95 7.74
C ARG A 58 21.18 12.10 8.97
N SER A 59 20.46 13.22 9.11
CA SER A 59 19.57 13.45 10.27
C SER A 59 18.40 12.47 10.29
N VAL A 60 18.03 11.92 9.13
CA VAL A 60 16.95 10.92 8.97
C VAL A 60 17.22 9.65 9.78
N PHE A 61 18.48 9.27 9.97
CA PHE A 61 18.85 8.11 10.80
C PHE A 61 18.63 8.33 12.30
N LYS A 62 18.39 9.58 12.73
CA LYS A 62 18.13 9.91 14.14
C LYS A 62 16.63 9.81 14.44
N MET A 63 16.17 8.63 14.80
CA MET A 63 14.79 8.41 15.28
C MET A 63 14.73 8.56 16.81
N LYS A 64 13.69 9.25 17.30
CA LYS A 64 13.41 9.29 18.75
C LYS A 64 12.71 8.00 19.15
N ALA A 65 13.22 7.30 20.17
CA ALA A 65 12.66 6.02 20.63
C ALA A 65 11.17 6.10 20.98
N LYS A 66 10.66 7.25 21.44
CA LYS A 66 9.23 7.47 21.72
C LYS A 66 8.33 7.34 20.47
N HIS A 67 8.87 7.46 19.26
CA HIS A 67 8.12 7.33 18.01
C HIS A 67 8.22 5.92 17.40
N LEU A 68 8.96 5.02 18.04
CA LEU A 68 9.07 3.62 17.63
C LEU A 68 7.72 2.92 17.40
N PRO A 69 6.69 3.10 18.27
CA PRO A 69 5.40 2.46 18.04
C PRO A 69 4.72 2.86 16.73
N ILE A 70 4.96 4.09 16.25
CA ILE A 70 4.40 4.56 14.97
C ILE A 70 5.00 3.75 13.81
N PHE A 71 6.32 3.52 13.83
CA PHE A 71 7.01 2.80 12.76
C PHE A 71 6.76 1.29 12.81
N ILE A 72 6.61 0.71 14.01
CA ILE A 72 6.11 -0.67 14.17
C ILE A 72 4.70 -0.79 13.59
N ALA A 73 3.83 0.18 13.84
CA ALA A 73 2.48 0.18 13.30
C ALA A 73 2.46 0.34 11.77
N THR A 74 3.30 1.20 11.19
CA THR A 74 3.37 1.37 9.74
C THR A 74 4.10 0.21 9.04
N GLY A 75 5.21 -0.27 9.58
CA GLY A 75 6.01 -1.36 9.00
C GLY A 75 5.37 -2.72 9.22
N ILE A 76 5.33 -3.19 10.48
CA ILE A 76 4.88 -4.55 10.79
C ILE A 76 3.37 -4.68 10.62
N ILE A 77 2.56 -3.85 11.32
CA ILE A 77 1.11 -4.02 11.32
C ILE A 77 0.51 -3.66 9.96
N SER A 78 0.98 -2.58 9.32
CA SER A 78 0.41 -2.20 8.02
C SER A 78 1.07 -2.95 6.86
N VAL A 79 2.38 -2.80 6.64
CA VAL A 79 3.02 -3.31 5.41
C VAL A 79 3.20 -4.82 5.44
N VAL A 80 3.71 -5.41 6.53
CA VAL A 80 3.97 -6.87 6.58
C VAL A 80 2.65 -7.65 6.59
N LEU A 81 1.69 -7.30 7.46
CA LEU A 81 0.41 -8.02 7.52
C LEU A 81 -0.42 -7.82 6.24
N PHE A 82 -0.40 -6.62 5.66
CA PHE A 82 -0.97 -6.39 4.33
C PHE A 82 -0.40 -7.37 3.30
N THR A 83 0.92 -7.46 3.21
CA THR A 83 1.60 -8.28 2.20
C THR A 83 1.29 -9.76 2.39
N LEU A 84 1.34 -10.25 3.63
CA LEU A 84 0.99 -11.64 3.95
C LEU A 84 -0.46 -11.96 3.59
N CYS A 85 -1.39 -11.09 3.96
CA CYS A 85 -2.80 -11.26 3.61
C CYS A 85 -3.01 -11.21 2.09
N TYR A 86 -2.40 -10.27 1.40
CA TYR A 86 -2.54 -10.10 -0.04
C TYR A 86 -2.04 -11.32 -0.83
N PHE A 87 -0.88 -11.88 -0.48
CA PHE A 87 -0.37 -13.07 -1.15
C PHE A 87 -1.18 -14.31 -0.84
N ASN A 88 -1.67 -14.46 0.40
CA ASN A 88 -2.59 -15.56 0.71
C ASN A 88 -3.93 -15.42 -0.07
N ALA A 89 -4.43 -14.21 -0.24
CA ALA A 89 -5.59 -13.98 -1.09
C ALA A 89 -5.31 -14.39 -2.55
N GLN A 90 -4.14 -14.04 -3.10
CA GLN A 90 -3.75 -14.44 -4.47
C GLN A 90 -3.54 -15.94 -4.65
N LYS A 91 -3.15 -16.67 -3.60
CA LYS A 91 -3.05 -18.13 -3.63
C LYS A 91 -4.42 -18.81 -3.59
N LEU A 92 -5.41 -18.19 -2.96
CA LEU A 92 -6.74 -18.79 -2.69
C LEU A 92 -7.83 -18.31 -3.66
N CYS A 93 -7.59 -17.21 -4.37
CA CYS A 93 -8.49 -16.61 -5.35
C CYS A 93 -7.72 -16.24 -6.62
N SER A 94 -8.45 -15.85 -7.67
CA SER A 94 -7.82 -15.27 -8.85
C SER A 94 -7.14 -13.94 -8.50
N ILE A 95 -6.09 -13.58 -9.25
CA ILE A 95 -5.38 -12.31 -9.07
C ILE A 95 -6.36 -11.13 -9.19
N SER A 96 -7.28 -11.18 -10.16
CA SER A 96 -8.32 -10.17 -10.35
C SER A 96 -9.18 -9.97 -9.11
N VAL A 97 -9.65 -11.05 -8.48
CA VAL A 97 -10.42 -11.00 -7.23
C VAL A 97 -9.62 -10.39 -6.10
N SER A 98 -8.35 -10.79 -5.94
CA SER A 98 -7.47 -10.25 -4.89
C SER A 98 -7.24 -8.75 -5.05
N VAL A 99 -7.09 -8.28 -6.29
CA VAL A 99 -6.95 -6.85 -6.61
C VAL A 99 -8.24 -6.09 -6.28
N ILE A 100 -9.41 -6.60 -6.67
CA ILE A 100 -10.70 -5.95 -6.35
C ILE A 100 -10.89 -5.82 -4.84
N LEU A 101 -10.63 -6.91 -4.11
CA LEU A 101 -10.71 -6.88 -2.66
C LEU A 101 -9.75 -5.86 -2.05
N LEU A 102 -8.53 -5.76 -2.55
CA LEU A 102 -7.58 -4.74 -2.12
C LEU A 102 -8.08 -3.31 -2.42
N TYR A 103 -8.73 -3.09 -3.56
CA TYR A 103 -9.29 -1.77 -3.91
C TYR A 103 -10.51 -1.37 -3.07
N THR A 104 -10.95 -2.19 -2.12
CA THR A 104 -11.86 -1.74 -1.04
C THR A 104 -11.14 -0.92 0.02
N ALA A 105 -9.79 -0.91 0.05
CA ALA A 105 -8.99 -0.14 1.02
C ALA A 105 -9.35 1.36 1.06
N PRO A 106 -9.57 2.09 -0.05
CA PRO A 106 -10.02 3.48 0.02
C PRO A 106 -11.31 3.67 0.80
N ALA A 107 -12.25 2.71 0.72
CA ALA A 107 -13.48 2.74 1.53
C ALA A 107 -13.16 2.61 3.02
N MET A 108 -12.28 1.68 3.35
CA MET A 108 -11.83 1.48 4.73
C MET A 108 -11.08 2.71 5.26
N VAL A 109 -10.24 3.36 4.43
CA VAL A 109 -9.58 4.62 4.79
C VAL A 109 -10.61 5.70 5.12
N VAL A 110 -11.64 5.88 4.29
CA VAL A 110 -12.70 6.88 4.53
C VAL A 110 -13.41 6.62 5.86
N LEU A 111 -13.77 5.36 6.12
CA LEU A 111 -14.44 4.98 7.37
C LEU A 111 -13.52 5.18 8.59
N MET A 112 -12.27 4.72 8.53
CA MET A 112 -11.30 4.87 9.61
C MET A 112 -10.94 6.34 9.85
N SER A 113 -10.76 7.15 8.79
CA SER A 113 -10.49 8.59 8.92
C SER A 113 -11.66 9.32 9.58
N ALA A 114 -12.90 8.93 9.26
CA ALA A 114 -14.06 9.50 9.92
C ALA A 114 -14.09 9.17 11.44
N LEU A 115 -13.68 7.94 11.81
CA LEU A 115 -13.65 7.52 13.21
C LEU A 115 -12.46 8.14 13.98
N VAL A 116 -11.25 8.09 13.41
CA VAL A 116 -10.01 8.48 14.09
C VAL A 116 -9.81 10.00 14.08
N PHE A 117 -10.01 10.63 12.91
CA PHE A 117 -9.77 12.05 12.71
C PHE A 117 -11.06 12.88 12.75
N LYS A 118 -12.23 12.24 12.97
CA LYS A 118 -13.55 12.88 12.98
C LYS A 118 -13.84 13.65 11.68
N GLU A 119 -13.31 13.18 10.55
CA GLU A 119 -13.55 13.77 9.25
C GLU A 119 -14.97 13.51 8.77
N LYS A 120 -15.61 14.52 8.16
CA LYS A 120 -16.95 14.36 7.58
C LYS A 120 -16.86 13.52 6.30
N ILE A 121 -17.72 12.51 6.22
CA ILE A 121 -17.93 11.74 4.98
C ILE A 121 -18.82 12.61 4.07
N THR A 122 -18.25 13.11 2.99
CA THR A 122 -18.98 13.94 2.01
C THR A 122 -19.49 13.11 0.84
N GLY A 123 -20.61 13.53 0.22
CA GLY A 123 -21.14 12.86 -0.98
C GLY A 123 -20.11 12.79 -2.12
N LYS A 124 -19.22 13.77 -2.24
CA LYS A 124 -18.12 13.74 -3.22
C LYS A 124 -17.13 12.60 -2.95
N LYS A 125 -16.78 12.34 -1.67
CA LYS A 125 -15.92 11.21 -1.28
C LYS A 125 -16.59 9.88 -1.60
N LEU A 126 -17.90 9.74 -1.34
CA LEU A 126 -18.68 8.54 -1.66
C LEU A 126 -18.79 8.30 -3.16
N LEU A 127 -19.06 9.34 -3.94
CA LEU A 127 -19.12 9.24 -5.41
C LEU A 127 -17.76 8.83 -6.00
N ALA A 128 -16.67 9.45 -5.56
CA ALA A 128 -15.32 9.09 -6.01
C ALA A 128 -14.99 7.63 -5.69
N LEU A 129 -15.37 7.17 -4.51
CA LEU A 129 -15.19 5.78 -4.07
C LEU A 129 -16.00 4.81 -4.94
N ALA A 130 -17.28 5.11 -5.19
CA ALA A 130 -18.14 4.28 -6.04
C ALA A 130 -17.58 4.17 -7.47
N LEU A 131 -17.14 5.29 -8.05
CA LEU A 131 -16.52 5.32 -9.38
C LEU A 131 -15.20 4.51 -9.41
N ALA A 132 -14.38 4.61 -8.38
CA ALA A 132 -13.14 3.84 -8.27
C ALA A 132 -13.41 2.32 -8.19
N LEU A 133 -14.36 1.90 -7.37
CA LEU A 133 -14.76 0.49 -7.26
C LEU A 133 -15.37 -0.04 -8.55
N LEU A 134 -16.24 0.73 -9.22
CA LEU A 134 -16.81 0.37 -10.51
C LEU A 134 -15.72 0.25 -11.58
N GLY A 135 -14.79 1.21 -11.66
CA GLY A 135 -13.67 1.15 -12.59
C GLY A 135 -12.80 -0.08 -12.37
N CYS A 136 -12.52 -0.41 -11.12
CA CYS A 136 -11.78 -1.61 -10.75
C CYS A 136 -12.52 -2.89 -11.16
N ALA A 137 -13.83 -2.97 -10.90
CA ALA A 137 -14.67 -4.10 -11.29
C ALA A 137 -14.70 -4.31 -12.80
N LEU A 138 -14.77 -3.23 -13.59
CA LEU A 138 -14.74 -3.29 -15.06
C LEU A 138 -13.41 -3.81 -15.59
N VAL A 139 -12.29 -3.26 -15.08
CA VAL A 139 -10.93 -3.62 -15.57
C VAL A 139 -10.57 -5.06 -15.20
N THR A 140 -11.01 -5.55 -14.06
CA THR A 140 -10.68 -6.90 -13.57
C THR A 140 -11.55 -8.01 -14.15
N GLY A 141 -12.55 -7.67 -14.97
CA GLY A 141 -13.38 -8.65 -15.65
C GLY A 141 -14.36 -9.41 -14.74
N VAL A 142 -14.79 -8.80 -13.62
CA VAL A 142 -15.76 -9.40 -12.67
C VAL A 142 -17.03 -9.86 -13.39
N PHE A 143 -17.44 -9.13 -14.42
CA PHE A 143 -18.67 -9.41 -15.16
C PHE A 143 -18.52 -10.49 -16.24
N THR A 144 -17.32 -10.99 -16.50
CA THR A 144 -17.06 -11.99 -17.57
C THR A 144 -17.03 -13.45 -17.08
N GLY A 145 -17.36 -13.69 -15.82
CA GLY A 145 -17.74 -15.02 -15.33
C GLY A 145 -16.62 -16.02 -15.02
N GLY A 146 -15.39 -15.58 -14.78
CA GLY A 146 -14.25 -16.46 -14.45
C GLY A 146 -13.72 -16.34 -13.02
N LEU A 147 -14.55 -15.92 -12.06
CA LEU A 147 -14.07 -15.60 -10.71
C LEU A 147 -14.03 -16.84 -9.80
N SER A 148 -12.82 -17.29 -9.45
CA SER A 148 -12.67 -18.21 -8.33
C SER A 148 -12.59 -17.41 -7.03
N LEU A 149 -13.66 -17.42 -6.25
CA LEU A 149 -13.73 -16.78 -4.94
C LEU A 149 -13.94 -17.85 -3.86
N THR A 150 -12.98 -17.97 -2.96
CA THR A 150 -13.12 -18.80 -1.76
C THR A 150 -13.38 -17.91 -0.54
N THR A 151 -14.14 -18.40 0.44
CA THR A 151 -14.40 -17.67 1.69
C THR A 151 -13.10 -17.26 2.39
N LYS A 152 -12.12 -18.17 2.45
CA LYS A 152 -10.81 -17.88 3.03
C LYS A 152 -10.06 -16.81 2.23
N GLY A 153 -10.09 -16.88 0.89
CA GLY A 153 -9.47 -15.88 0.03
C GLY A 153 -10.11 -14.51 0.17
N MET A 154 -11.44 -14.45 0.34
CA MET A 154 -12.15 -13.20 0.62
C MET A 154 -11.73 -12.59 1.95
N LEU A 155 -11.63 -13.37 3.02
CA LEU A 155 -11.16 -12.89 4.33
C LEU A 155 -9.74 -12.35 4.25
N PHE A 156 -8.84 -13.05 3.58
CA PHE A 156 -7.47 -12.56 3.36
C PHE A 156 -7.43 -11.30 2.49
N GLY A 157 -8.24 -11.21 1.42
CA GLY A 157 -8.31 -10.03 0.56
C GLY A 157 -8.82 -8.78 1.29
N LEU A 158 -9.89 -8.93 2.08
CA LEU A 158 -10.40 -7.84 2.93
C LEU A 158 -9.43 -7.51 4.05
N GLY A 159 -8.76 -8.51 4.65
CA GLY A 159 -7.69 -8.31 5.61
C GLY A 159 -6.53 -7.50 5.01
N ALA A 160 -6.13 -7.80 3.77
CA ALA A 160 -5.14 -7.02 3.05
C ALA A 160 -5.57 -5.56 2.88
N ALA A 161 -6.81 -5.31 2.46
CA ALA A 161 -7.35 -3.96 2.32
C ALA A 161 -7.37 -3.21 3.67
N PHE A 162 -7.72 -3.89 4.75
CA PHE A 162 -7.74 -3.32 6.09
C PHE A 162 -6.34 -2.91 6.56
N PHE A 163 -5.35 -3.80 6.48
CA PHE A 163 -3.98 -3.50 6.89
C PHE A 163 -3.33 -2.45 5.99
N TYR A 164 -3.63 -2.45 4.68
CA TYR A 164 -3.21 -1.38 3.78
C TYR A 164 -3.83 -0.02 4.17
N ALA A 165 -5.11 0.00 4.55
CA ALA A 165 -5.78 1.21 5.00
C ALA A 165 -5.19 1.75 6.31
N LEU A 166 -4.74 0.88 7.22
CA LEU A 166 -4.08 1.27 8.47
C LEU A 166 -2.81 2.09 8.22
N TYR A 167 -2.08 1.83 7.14
CA TYR A 167 -0.94 2.66 6.77
C TYR A 167 -1.34 4.13 6.60
N SER A 168 -2.46 4.38 5.92
CA SER A 168 -2.98 5.73 5.71
C SER A 168 -3.43 6.42 7.01
N ILE A 169 -3.75 5.63 8.04
CA ILE A 169 -4.12 6.15 9.37
C ILE A 169 -2.88 6.41 10.24
N PHE A 170 -1.87 5.53 10.19
CA PHE A 170 -0.69 5.64 11.04
C PHE A 170 0.37 6.60 10.47
N ALA A 171 0.57 6.63 9.14
CA ALA A 171 1.56 7.48 8.50
C ALA A 171 1.46 8.98 8.85
N PRO A 172 0.25 9.61 8.96
CA PRO A 172 0.11 10.99 9.38
C PRO A 172 0.73 11.32 10.74
N PHE A 173 0.73 10.36 11.68
CA PHE A 173 1.38 10.57 12.98
C PHE A 173 2.90 10.65 12.85
N GLY A 174 3.50 9.87 11.94
CA GLY A 174 4.92 9.97 11.60
C GLY A 174 5.25 11.28 10.89
N LEU A 175 4.39 11.70 9.94
CA LEU A 175 4.57 12.92 9.15
C LEU A 175 4.51 14.22 9.98
N ARG A 176 3.97 14.17 11.19
CA ARG A 176 4.04 15.31 12.13
C ARG A 176 5.45 15.59 12.65
N HIS A 177 6.34 14.61 12.57
CA HIS A 177 7.65 14.68 13.20
C HIS A 177 8.82 14.42 12.23
N TYR A 178 8.53 13.81 11.09
CA TYR A 178 9.54 13.37 10.13
C TYR A 178 9.12 13.73 8.70
N SER A 179 10.11 13.88 7.82
CA SER A 179 9.85 14.07 6.39
C SER A 179 9.17 12.84 5.77
N PRO A 180 8.42 12.98 4.67
CA PRO A 180 7.76 11.84 4.02
C PRO A 180 8.72 10.70 3.67
N LEU A 181 9.91 11.02 3.16
CA LEU A 181 10.93 10.03 2.83
C LEU A 181 11.48 9.33 4.08
N ALA A 182 11.63 10.05 5.19
CA ALA A 182 12.04 9.46 6.46
C ALA A 182 10.98 8.48 7.00
N VAL A 183 9.69 8.82 6.87
CA VAL A 183 8.61 7.91 7.27
C VAL A 183 8.67 6.63 6.43
N VAL A 184 8.83 6.73 5.11
CA VAL A 184 8.98 5.55 4.24
C VAL A 184 10.21 4.73 4.61
N PHE A 185 11.35 5.38 4.84
CA PHE A 185 12.59 4.71 5.24
C PHE A 185 12.38 3.89 6.51
N TRP A 186 11.88 4.50 7.58
CA TRP A 186 11.66 3.80 8.85
C TRP A 186 10.55 2.74 8.76
N THR A 187 9.55 2.93 7.90
CA THR A 187 8.55 1.89 7.60
C THR A 187 9.19 0.65 6.97
N PHE A 188 10.23 0.81 6.13
CA PHE A 188 10.94 -0.33 5.53
C PHE A 188 11.98 -0.96 6.45
N VAL A 189 12.44 -0.25 7.48
CA VAL A 189 13.34 -0.81 8.52
C VAL A 189 12.60 -1.80 9.41
N PHE A 190 11.32 -1.55 9.69
CA PHE A 190 10.44 -2.36 10.54
C PHE A 190 9.44 -3.17 9.71
#